data_41dc7c5522e241b40f7dbe4fbec9ec29
#
_entry.id   41dc7c5522e241b40f7dbe4fbec9ec29
#
_cell.length_a   1.000
_cell.length_b   1.000
_cell.length_c   1.000
_cell.angle_alpha   90.00
_cell.angle_beta   90.00
_cell.angle_gamma   90.00
#
_symmetry.space_group_name_H-M   'P 1'
#
loop_
_entity.id
_entity.type
_entity.pdbx_description
1 polymer ?
#
loop_
_entity_poly.entity_id
_entity_poly.type
_entity_poly.pdbx_seq_one_letter_code
_entity_poly.pdbx_strand_id
1 'polypeptide(L)'
;FEYSFVKIGDEFHIMATELVKSVMDACHIENYEIVGEPVSGAEFELMRYNHVYLPKEGWVILGDHVTLESGSGCVHTAGGHGVDDFNVCQKYPQVPITVPVDDGGYLTELAGKYAGQRVWAANKTILADLTASGAVMGQVHIKHQYPHCWRCHNPIIFRATEQWFCSIAKFREDVYKAIDTVTWMPDWGHDRMTGMVRDRNDWCISRQRTWGVPIPAFYCKKCGTYHITDATIKAVSDLFRKEGSDAWYKYEAEQIIPAGEVCEKCGASEWTKDTDIMDVWFDSGSTHAAVLEERPELRFPADMYMEGGDQFRGWFQSS
;
A
#
# COMPACT_ATOMS: atom_id res chain seq x y z
N PHE A 1 -24.93 -7.86 7.70
CA PHE A 1 -25.69 -7.28 8.82
C PHE A 1 -27.01 -6.67 8.33
N GLU A 2 -27.96 -6.53 9.25
CA GLU A 2 -29.21 -5.78 9.06
C GLU A 2 -29.06 -4.36 9.57
N TYR A 3 -29.70 -3.43 8.88
CA TYR A 3 -29.66 -2.00 9.19
C TYR A 3 -31.09 -1.46 9.36
N SER A 4 -31.25 -0.57 10.31
CA SER A 4 -32.49 0.11 10.57
C SER A 4 -32.42 1.59 10.20
N PHE A 5 -33.58 2.11 9.75
CA PHE A 5 -33.77 3.55 9.63
C PHE A 5 -34.23 4.09 10.97
N VAL A 6 -33.43 4.97 11.56
CA VAL A 6 -33.70 5.58 12.86
C VAL A 6 -34.05 7.04 12.65
N LYS A 7 -35.26 7.42 13.01
CA LYS A 7 -35.72 8.80 12.93
C LYS A 7 -35.39 9.53 14.22
N ILE A 8 -34.69 10.67 14.08
CA ILE A 8 -34.33 11.56 15.17
C ILE A 8 -34.76 12.98 14.75
N GLY A 9 -35.80 13.53 15.40
CA GLY A 9 -36.40 14.75 14.91
C GLY A 9 -36.98 14.59 13.50
N ASP A 10 -36.48 15.40 12.57
CA ASP A 10 -36.90 15.36 11.16
C ASP A 10 -35.93 14.59 10.25
N GLU A 11 -34.84 14.04 10.81
CA GLU A 11 -33.81 13.35 10.07
C GLU A 11 -33.90 11.83 10.20
N PHE A 12 -33.44 11.10 9.18
CA PHE A 12 -33.32 9.65 9.19
C PHE A 12 -31.85 9.25 9.15
N HIS A 13 -31.49 8.36 10.05
CA HIS A 13 -30.13 7.82 10.18
C HIS A 13 -30.15 6.32 9.91
N ILE A 14 -29.13 5.82 9.20
CA ILE A 14 -28.95 4.40 8.90
C ILE A 14 -27.86 3.86 9.81
N MET A 15 -28.15 2.82 10.58
CA MET A 15 -27.18 2.13 11.41
C MET A 15 -27.55 0.67 11.60
N ALA A 16 -26.57 -0.15 11.95
CA ALA A 16 -26.81 -1.57 12.20
C ALA A 16 -27.87 -1.74 13.31
N THR A 17 -28.85 -2.58 13.07
CA THR A 17 -30.00 -2.78 13.94
C THR A 17 -29.60 -3.11 15.38
N GLU A 18 -28.61 -3.97 15.56
CA GLU A 18 -28.11 -4.38 16.88
C GLU A 18 -27.41 -3.25 17.63
N LEU A 19 -26.90 -2.22 16.92
CA LEU A 19 -26.15 -1.11 17.49
C LEU A 19 -27.01 0.11 17.77
N VAL A 20 -28.27 0.16 17.32
CA VAL A 20 -29.14 1.34 17.49
C VAL A 20 -29.15 1.83 18.93
N LYS A 21 -29.45 0.94 19.87
CA LYS A 21 -29.56 1.33 21.27
C LYS A 21 -28.22 1.86 21.82
N SER A 22 -27.12 1.19 21.57
CA SER A 22 -25.81 1.60 22.08
C SER A 22 -25.33 2.93 21.48
N VAL A 23 -25.65 3.21 20.21
CA VAL A 23 -25.37 4.49 19.57
C VAL A 23 -26.20 5.61 20.19
N MET A 24 -27.50 5.40 20.39
CA MET A 24 -28.37 6.37 21.00
C MET A 24 -27.97 6.71 22.45
N ASP A 25 -27.64 5.69 23.23
CA ASP A 25 -27.14 5.85 24.61
C ASP A 25 -25.81 6.65 24.61
N ALA A 26 -24.88 6.34 23.72
CA ALA A 26 -23.57 7.00 23.60
C ALA A 26 -23.71 8.47 23.12
N CYS A 27 -24.70 8.77 22.31
CA CYS A 27 -25.00 10.10 21.82
C CYS A 27 -25.93 10.89 22.77
N HIS A 28 -26.41 10.30 23.87
CA HIS A 28 -27.37 10.88 24.81
C HIS A 28 -28.71 11.30 24.16
N ILE A 29 -29.18 10.48 23.17
CA ILE A 29 -30.42 10.70 22.43
C ILE A 29 -31.49 9.76 23.00
N GLU A 30 -32.47 10.34 23.69
CA GLU A 30 -33.57 9.60 24.33
C GLU A 30 -34.80 9.45 23.43
N ASN A 31 -35.02 10.41 22.53
CA ASN A 31 -36.19 10.46 21.66
C ASN A 31 -35.80 10.06 20.22
N TYR A 32 -36.04 8.82 19.86
CA TYR A 32 -35.86 8.29 18.50
C TYR A 32 -36.91 7.22 18.19
N GLU A 33 -37.13 6.95 16.94
CA GLU A 33 -38.06 5.95 16.43
C GLU A 33 -37.40 5.07 15.37
N ILE A 34 -37.53 3.75 15.46
CA ILE A 34 -37.14 2.85 14.38
C ILE A 34 -38.28 2.76 13.39
N VAL A 35 -38.03 3.10 12.13
CA VAL A 35 -39.04 3.22 11.09
C VAL A 35 -38.90 2.10 10.07
N GLY A 36 -39.97 1.33 9.87
CA GLY A 36 -39.99 0.21 8.93
C GLY A 36 -39.31 -1.05 9.45
N GLU A 37 -39.17 -2.02 8.56
CA GLU A 37 -38.45 -3.26 8.84
C GLU A 37 -36.95 -3.09 8.58
N PRO A 38 -36.07 -3.86 9.26
CA PRO A 38 -34.64 -3.87 8.98
C PRO A 38 -34.36 -4.28 7.52
N VAL A 39 -33.32 -3.69 6.95
CA VAL A 39 -32.89 -3.90 5.58
C VAL A 39 -31.48 -4.51 5.55
N SER A 40 -31.27 -5.50 4.69
CA SER A 40 -29.93 -6.06 4.52
C SER A 40 -28.93 -5.00 4.05
N GLY A 41 -27.74 -4.95 4.65
CA GLY A 41 -26.67 -4.06 4.22
C GLY A 41 -26.27 -4.23 2.75
N ALA A 42 -26.51 -5.38 2.15
CA ALA A 42 -26.28 -5.64 0.73
C ALA A 42 -27.15 -4.77 -0.19
N GLU A 43 -28.31 -4.32 0.27
CA GLU A 43 -29.19 -3.45 -0.52
C GLU A 43 -28.68 -2.03 -0.66
N PHE A 44 -27.73 -1.63 0.19
CA PHE A 44 -27.07 -0.33 0.11
C PHE A 44 -25.82 -0.34 -0.78
N GLU A 45 -25.41 -1.49 -1.30
CA GLU A 45 -24.23 -1.60 -2.14
C GLU A 45 -24.29 -0.66 -3.34
N LEU A 46 -23.22 0.11 -3.53
CA LEU A 46 -23.06 1.12 -4.57
C LEU A 46 -24.05 2.30 -4.51
N MET A 47 -24.77 2.48 -3.41
CA MET A 47 -25.45 3.75 -3.15
C MET A 47 -24.45 4.89 -3.09
N ARG A 48 -24.85 6.04 -3.62
CA ARG A 48 -24.05 7.27 -3.55
C ARG A 48 -24.50 8.14 -2.40
N TYR A 49 -23.51 8.82 -1.79
CA TYR A 49 -23.78 9.85 -0.80
C TYR A 49 -22.87 11.07 -1.05
N ASN A 50 -23.33 12.24 -0.64
CA ASN A 50 -22.52 13.45 -0.68
C ASN A 50 -21.46 13.42 0.44
N HIS A 51 -20.22 13.69 0.08
CA HIS A 51 -19.16 13.80 1.08
C HIS A 51 -19.44 15.00 2.01
N VAL A 52 -19.19 14.83 3.29
CA VAL A 52 -19.61 15.76 4.36
C VAL A 52 -19.01 17.18 4.25
N TYR A 53 -17.84 17.35 3.62
CA TYR A 53 -17.20 18.67 3.46
C TYR A 53 -16.48 18.86 2.11
N LEU A 54 -16.33 17.83 1.29
CA LEU A 54 -15.74 17.95 -0.04
C LEU A 54 -16.85 17.93 -1.10
N PRO A 55 -16.72 18.68 -2.20
CA PRO A 55 -17.68 18.67 -3.30
C PRO A 55 -17.55 17.42 -4.17
N LYS A 56 -17.71 16.25 -3.56
CA LYS A 56 -17.63 14.94 -4.23
C LYS A 56 -18.65 13.98 -3.66
N GLU A 57 -19.00 12.98 -4.43
CA GLU A 57 -19.79 11.83 -3.96
C GLU A 57 -18.89 10.74 -3.43
N GLY A 58 -19.40 9.97 -2.47
CA GLY A 58 -18.86 8.71 -2.00
C GLY A 58 -19.75 7.54 -2.38
N TRP A 59 -19.26 6.33 -2.15
CA TRP A 59 -19.94 5.08 -2.43
C TRP A 59 -20.09 4.24 -1.17
N VAL A 60 -21.26 3.65 -0.98
CA VAL A 60 -21.43 2.60 0.02
C VAL A 60 -20.89 1.30 -0.57
N ILE A 61 -19.97 0.65 0.13
CA ILE A 61 -19.36 -0.61 -0.27
C ILE A 61 -19.45 -1.64 0.86
N LEU A 62 -19.43 -2.91 0.52
CA LEU A 62 -19.48 -4.01 1.49
C LEU A 62 -18.08 -4.42 1.91
N GLY A 63 -17.84 -4.57 3.21
CA GLY A 63 -16.55 -4.95 3.77
C GLY A 63 -16.66 -5.90 4.95
N ASP A 64 -15.91 -7.01 4.91
CA ASP A 64 -15.89 -8.04 5.94
C ASP A 64 -15.24 -7.57 7.26
N HIS A 65 -14.52 -6.44 7.22
CA HIS A 65 -13.86 -5.81 8.38
C HIS A 65 -14.81 -5.00 9.27
N VAL A 66 -16.04 -4.78 8.82
CA VAL A 66 -17.07 -4.12 9.63
C VAL A 66 -17.53 -5.09 10.73
N THR A 67 -17.64 -4.61 11.97
CA THR A 67 -18.07 -5.41 13.13
C THR A 67 -19.26 -4.77 13.83
N LEU A 68 -19.91 -5.54 14.69
CA LEU A 68 -20.99 -5.07 15.57
C LEU A 68 -20.50 -4.81 17.01
N GLU A 69 -19.19 -4.70 17.23
CA GLU A 69 -18.63 -4.50 18.57
C GLU A 69 -18.68 -3.03 19.02
N SER A 70 -18.68 -2.10 18.06
CA SER A 70 -18.70 -0.65 18.38
C SER A 70 -19.13 0.19 17.17
N GLY A 71 -19.43 1.46 17.40
CA GLY A 71 -19.85 2.40 16.37
C GLY A 71 -21.27 2.18 15.88
N SER A 72 -21.53 2.53 14.64
CA SER A 72 -22.87 2.47 14.03
C SER A 72 -23.06 1.31 13.05
N GLY A 73 -22.03 0.48 12.82
CA GLY A 73 -22.01 -0.50 11.73
C GLY A 73 -21.79 0.11 10.34
N CYS A 74 -21.64 1.44 10.25
CA CYS A 74 -21.24 2.16 9.05
C CYS A 74 -19.84 2.74 9.27
N VAL A 75 -18.84 2.25 8.53
CA VAL A 75 -17.44 2.61 8.72
C VAL A 75 -16.99 3.51 7.58
N HIS A 76 -16.35 4.63 7.92
CA HIS A 76 -15.68 5.44 6.91
C HIS A 76 -14.49 4.68 6.35
N THR A 77 -14.45 4.50 5.03
CA THR A 77 -13.40 3.74 4.33
C THR A 77 -12.50 4.69 3.55
N ALA A 78 -11.22 4.67 3.88
CA ALA A 78 -10.18 5.47 3.23
C ALA A 78 -9.13 4.56 2.59
N GLY A 79 -9.36 4.11 1.36
CA GLY A 79 -8.52 3.12 0.66
C GLY A 79 -7.04 3.48 0.55
N GLY A 80 -6.67 4.77 0.68
CA GLY A 80 -5.28 5.21 0.72
C GLY A 80 -4.63 5.20 2.11
N HIS A 81 -5.38 4.90 3.20
CA HIS A 81 -4.92 5.10 4.57
C HIS A 81 -5.23 3.97 5.55
N GLY A 82 -5.59 2.80 5.07
CA GLY A 82 -5.80 1.58 5.86
C GLY A 82 -5.61 0.33 5.02
N VAL A 83 -5.11 -0.74 5.62
CA VAL A 83 -4.89 -2.00 4.91
C VAL A 83 -6.21 -2.65 4.52
N ASP A 84 -7.14 -2.73 5.47
CA ASP A 84 -8.48 -3.31 5.21
C ASP A 84 -9.27 -2.43 4.25
N ASP A 85 -9.18 -1.10 4.40
CA ASP A 85 -9.76 -0.12 3.47
C ASP A 85 -9.21 -0.29 2.05
N PHE A 86 -7.90 -0.45 1.91
CA PHE A 86 -7.26 -0.68 0.61
C PHE A 86 -7.76 -1.97 -0.03
N ASN A 87 -7.76 -3.07 0.74
CA ASN A 87 -8.16 -4.38 0.26
C ASN A 87 -9.62 -4.41 -0.19
N VAL A 88 -10.52 -3.77 0.55
CA VAL A 88 -11.93 -3.69 0.16
C VAL A 88 -12.12 -2.80 -1.07
N CYS A 89 -11.44 -1.66 -1.17
CA CYS A 89 -11.51 -0.79 -2.34
C CYS A 89 -11.02 -1.47 -3.62
N GLN A 90 -10.07 -2.41 -3.55
CA GLN A 90 -9.63 -3.19 -4.71
C GLN A 90 -10.75 -4.04 -5.34
N LYS A 91 -11.79 -4.39 -4.58
CA LYS A 91 -12.96 -5.12 -5.09
C LYS A 91 -13.90 -4.22 -5.91
N TYR A 92 -13.75 -2.89 -5.80
CA TYR A 92 -14.64 -1.88 -6.40
C TYR A 92 -13.87 -0.91 -7.31
N PRO A 93 -13.64 -1.26 -8.59
CA PRO A 93 -12.84 -0.43 -9.51
C PRO A 93 -13.35 1.00 -9.73
N GLN A 94 -14.64 1.25 -9.46
CA GLN A 94 -15.26 2.56 -9.54
C GLN A 94 -14.96 3.46 -8.33
N VAL A 95 -14.45 2.90 -7.23
CA VAL A 95 -14.07 3.64 -6.03
C VAL A 95 -12.59 4.00 -6.10
N PRO A 96 -12.23 5.27 -6.33
CA PRO A 96 -10.84 5.65 -6.47
C PRO A 96 -10.10 5.57 -5.13
N ILE A 97 -8.90 5.01 -5.14
CA ILE A 97 -7.99 5.09 -4.01
C ILE A 97 -7.39 6.49 -3.99
N THR A 98 -7.82 7.28 -3.03
CA THR A 98 -7.38 8.68 -2.88
C THR A 98 -6.40 8.79 -1.74
N VAL A 99 -5.26 9.49 -1.98
CA VAL A 99 -4.21 9.74 -0.99
C VAL A 99 -4.06 11.26 -0.81
N PRO A 100 -4.84 11.88 0.09
CA PRO A 100 -4.77 13.32 0.32
C PRO A 100 -3.64 13.75 1.27
N VAL A 101 -2.62 12.93 1.47
CA VAL A 101 -1.48 13.20 2.35
C VAL A 101 -0.18 13.03 1.57
N ASP A 102 0.69 14.03 1.62
CA ASP A 102 2.00 14.01 0.99
C ASP A 102 3.06 13.23 1.79
N ASP A 103 4.29 13.17 1.28
CA ASP A 103 5.41 12.46 1.92
C ASP A 103 5.85 13.10 3.25
N GLY A 104 5.56 14.38 3.46
CA GLY A 104 5.83 15.11 4.70
C GLY A 104 4.75 14.93 5.77
N GLY A 105 3.65 14.26 5.45
CA GLY A 105 2.49 14.10 6.35
C GLY A 105 1.59 15.34 6.39
N TYR A 106 1.59 16.15 5.32
CA TYR A 106 0.71 17.29 5.16
C TYR A 106 -0.44 16.95 4.23
N LEU A 107 -1.61 17.52 4.51
CA LEU A 107 -2.78 17.39 3.65
C LEU A 107 -2.55 18.16 2.33
N THR A 108 -2.81 17.49 1.20
CA THR A 108 -2.71 18.07 -0.14
C THR A 108 -4.00 18.82 -0.52
N GLU A 109 -4.02 19.43 -1.70
CA GLU A 109 -5.21 20.08 -2.29
C GLU A 109 -6.43 19.14 -2.36
N LEU A 110 -6.22 17.82 -2.38
CA LEU A 110 -7.30 16.82 -2.32
C LEU A 110 -8.11 16.88 -1.03
N ALA A 111 -7.56 17.45 0.04
CA ALA A 111 -8.25 17.65 1.31
C ALA A 111 -9.07 18.98 1.35
N GLY A 112 -9.12 19.74 0.26
CA GLY A 112 -9.85 20.99 0.15
C GLY A 112 -9.34 22.05 1.15
N LYS A 113 -10.24 22.64 1.94
CA LYS A 113 -9.90 23.71 2.91
C LYS A 113 -8.88 23.35 3.98
N TYR A 114 -8.56 22.07 4.14
CA TYR A 114 -7.57 21.58 5.10
C TYR A 114 -6.18 21.40 4.50
N ALA A 115 -5.98 21.67 3.21
CA ALA A 115 -4.69 21.60 2.54
C ALA A 115 -3.60 22.37 3.30
N GLY A 116 -2.38 21.82 3.32
CA GLY A 116 -1.24 22.38 4.02
C GLY A 116 -1.18 22.16 5.53
N GLN A 117 -2.21 21.57 6.15
CA GLN A 117 -2.19 21.19 7.57
C GLN A 117 -1.50 19.82 7.75
N ARG A 118 -0.75 19.67 8.86
CA ARG A 118 -0.28 18.34 9.26
C ARG A 118 -1.43 17.46 9.70
N VAL A 119 -1.43 16.19 9.33
CA VAL A 119 -2.52 15.24 9.60
C VAL A 119 -2.97 15.24 11.07
N TRP A 120 -2.04 15.25 12.03
CA TRP A 120 -2.37 15.23 13.46
C TRP A 120 -2.98 16.56 13.95
N ALA A 121 -2.58 17.68 13.36
CA ALA A 121 -3.15 18.99 13.70
C ALA A 121 -4.55 19.15 13.08
N ALA A 122 -4.74 18.64 11.87
CA ALA A 122 -6.01 18.72 11.14
C ALA A 122 -7.17 18.03 11.87
N ASN A 123 -6.92 16.97 12.65
CA ASN A 123 -7.96 16.26 13.39
C ASN A 123 -8.84 17.20 14.24
N LYS A 124 -8.22 18.15 14.95
CA LYS A 124 -8.97 19.12 15.78
C LYS A 124 -9.79 20.09 14.94
N THR A 125 -9.22 20.57 13.85
CA THR A 125 -9.88 21.52 12.93
C THR A 125 -11.07 20.85 12.24
N ILE A 126 -10.86 19.63 11.71
CA ILE A 126 -11.91 18.86 11.04
C ILE A 126 -13.06 18.56 12.01
N LEU A 127 -12.76 18.09 13.22
CA LEU A 127 -13.78 17.77 14.20
C LEU A 127 -14.59 19.02 14.61
N ALA A 128 -13.93 20.15 14.81
CA ALA A 128 -14.60 21.41 15.13
C ALA A 128 -15.57 21.85 14.03
N ASP A 129 -15.13 21.74 12.77
CA ASP A 129 -15.96 22.12 11.62
C ASP A 129 -17.14 21.17 11.42
N LEU A 130 -16.93 19.87 11.57
CA LEU A 130 -18.01 18.87 11.50
C LEU A 130 -19.04 19.06 12.64
N THR A 131 -18.58 19.40 13.83
CA THR A 131 -19.47 19.73 14.95
C THR A 131 -20.28 20.99 14.65
N ALA A 132 -19.63 22.04 14.17
CA ALA A 132 -20.28 23.30 13.82
C ALA A 132 -21.32 23.18 12.69
N SER A 133 -21.10 22.25 11.77
CA SER A 133 -22.06 21.95 10.67
C SER A 133 -23.19 21.01 11.07
N GLY A 134 -23.21 20.47 12.29
CA GLY A 134 -24.18 19.48 12.73
C GLY A 134 -23.94 18.06 12.22
N ALA A 135 -22.79 17.80 11.57
CA ALA A 135 -22.47 16.49 11.00
C ALA A 135 -21.94 15.47 12.03
N VAL A 136 -21.73 15.87 13.29
CA VAL A 136 -21.31 14.99 14.39
C VAL A 136 -22.50 14.68 15.26
N MET A 137 -22.96 13.44 15.27
CA MET A 137 -24.02 12.96 16.18
C MET A 137 -23.51 12.79 17.61
N GLY A 138 -22.30 12.24 17.77
CA GLY A 138 -21.68 12.04 19.07
C GLY A 138 -20.18 11.74 18.95
N GLN A 139 -19.48 11.82 20.08
CA GLN A 139 -18.07 11.54 20.17
C GLN A 139 -17.75 10.74 21.43
N VAL A 140 -16.98 9.67 21.27
CA VAL A 140 -16.52 8.84 22.39
C VAL A 140 -15.00 8.75 22.35
N HIS A 141 -14.36 8.95 23.49
CA HIS A 141 -12.92 8.76 23.64
C HIS A 141 -12.61 7.31 23.95
N ILE A 142 -11.82 6.69 23.08
CA ILE A 142 -11.35 5.31 23.26
C ILE A 142 -9.84 5.29 23.54
N LYS A 143 -9.39 4.27 24.24
CA LYS A 143 -7.97 3.98 24.46
C LYS A 143 -7.63 2.67 23.76
N HIS A 144 -6.73 2.71 22.81
CA HIS A 144 -6.30 1.54 22.05
C HIS A 144 -4.79 1.57 21.82
N GLN A 145 -4.23 0.43 21.38
CA GLN A 145 -2.85 0.38 20.92
C GLN A 145 -2.73 1.04 19.55
N TYR A 146 -1.68 1.83 19.34
CA TYR A 146 -1.42 2.53 18.09
C TYR A 146 0.02 2.30 17.63
N PRO A 147 0.28 2.05 16.33
CA PRO A 147 1.63 1.81 15.84
C PRO A 147 2.48 3.08 15.88
N HIS A 148 3.69 2.95 16.39
CA HIS A 148 4.68 4.02 16.48
C HIS A 148 5.95 3.64 15.72
N CYS A 149 6.65 4.64 15.21
CA CYS A 149 7.95 4.46 14.57
C CYS A 149 8.95 3.88 15.58
N TRP A 150 9.58 2.76 15.24
CA TRP A 150 10.56 2.11 16.11
C TRP A 150 11.80 2.98 16.41
N ARG A 151 12.11 3.97 15.56
CA ARG A 151 13.27 4.86 15.70
C ARG A 151 12.97 6.13 16.49
N CYS A 152 11.94 6.89 16.07
CA CYS A 152 11.63 8.18 16.70
C CYS A 152 10.45 8.13 17.67
N HIS A 153 9.79 6.97 17.79
CA HIS A 153 8.64 6.70 18.68
C HIS A 153 7.43 7.60 18.47
N ASN A 154 7.39 8.35 17.36
CA ASN A 154 6.20 9.11 16.98
C ASN A 154 5.15 8.20 16.35
N PRO A 155 3.84 8.54 16.49
CA PRO A 155 2.79 7.79 15.82
C PRO A 155 2.98 7.84 14.30
N ILE A 156 2.69 6.73 13.62
CA ILE A 156 2.74 6.62 12.17
C ILE A 156 1.34 6.65 11.56
N ILE A 157 1.24 6.85 10.25
CA ILE A 157 0.02 6.67 9.48
C ILE A 157 0.26 5.61 8.40
N PHE A 158 -0.82 4.94 7.99
CA PHE A 158 -0.81 4.16 6.76
C PHE A 158 -1.03 5.10 5.58
N ARG A 159 -0.30 4.89 4.49
CA ARG A 159 -0.43 5.65 3.25
C ARG A 159 -0.12 4.75 2.06
N ALA A 160 -1.05 4.65 1.13
CA ALA A 160 -0.81 3.97 -0.14
C ALA A 160 0.20 4.79 -0.96
N THR A 161 1.20 4.10 -1.49
CA THR A 161 2.23 4.67 -2.37
C THR A 161 2.46 3.74 -3.54
N GLU A 162 2.82 4.28 -4.68
CA GLU A 162 3.28 3.48 -5.80
C GLU A 162 4.62 2.83 -5.45
N GLN A 163 4.74 1.53 -5.69
CA GLN A 163 5.92 0.75 -5.37
C GLN A 163 6.16 -0.28 -6.48
N TRP A 164 7.42 -0.72 -6.60
CA TRP A 164 7.78 -1.82 -7.47
C TRP A 164 7.63 -3.15 -6.74
N PHE A 165 6.90 -4.08 -7.36
CA PHE A 165 6.68 -5.41 -6.81
C PHE A 165 7.17 -6.49 -7.78
N CYS A 166 7.90 -7.47 -7.23
CA CYS A 166 8.16 -8.73 -7.89
C CYS A 166 7.02 -9.70 -7.57
N SER A 167 6.29 -10.14 -8.60
CA SER A 167 5.17 -11.05 -8.41
C SER A 167 5.65 -12.47 -8.17
N ILE A 168 5.57 -12.92 -6.92
CA ILE A 168 5.93 -14.28 -6.51
C ILE A 168 4.98 -15.32 -7.10
N ALA A 169 3.72 -14.97 -7.30
CA ALA A 169 2.73 -15.90 -7.85
C ALA A 169 3.11 -16.46 -9.23
N LYS A 170 3.82 -15.66 -10.05
CA LYS A 170 4.17 -16.04 -11.43
C LYS A 170 5.17 -17.19 -11.52
N PHE A 171 6.03 -17.37 -10.51
CA PHE A 171 7.08 -18.41 -10.54
C PHE A 171 7.05 -19.34 -9.31
N ARG A 172 6.03 -19.24 -8.45
CA ARG A 172 5.90 -20.03 -7.23
C ARG A 172 5.98 -21.54 -7.50
N GLU A 173 5.32 -22.02 -8.55
CA GLU A 173 5.34 -23.44 -8.93
C GLU A 173 6.73 -23.92 -9.36
N ASP A 174 7.52 -23.07 -9.98
CA ASP A 174 8.89 -23.42 -10.36
C ASP A 174 9.82 -23.46 -9.14
N VAL A 175 9.56 -22.59 -8.14
CA VAL A 175 10.26 -22.66 -6.85
C VAL A 175 9.93 -23.98 -6.12
N TYR A 176 8.67 -24.43 -6.10
CA TYR A 176 8.33 -25.73 -5.51
C TYR A 176 9.05 -26.89 -6.19
N LYS A 177 9.09 -26.92 -7.52
CA LYS A 177 9.86 -27.92 -8.25
C LYS A 177 11.34 -27.90 -7.87
N ALA A 178 11.93 -26.71 -7.72
CA ALA A 178 13.32 -26.57 -7.30
C ALA A 178 13.54 -27.11 -5.86
N ILE A 179 12.64 -26.81 -4.92
CA ILE A 179 12.68 -27.31 -3.54
C ILE A 179 12.67 -28.84 -3.53
N ASP A 180 11.86 -29.47 -4.39
CA ASP A 180 11.74 -30.94 -4.48
C ASP A 180 13.04 -31.61 -5.01
N THR A 181 13.91 -30.87 -5.66
CA THR A 181 15.21 -31.40 -6.14
C THR A 181 16.29 -31.42 -5.06
N VAL A 182 16.08 -30.76 -3.95
CA VAL A 182 17.07 -30.60 -2.87
C VAL A 182 16.98 -31.79 -1.89
N THR A 183 18.11 -32.34 -1.51
CA THR A 183 18.19 -33.31 -0.41
C THR A 183 18.22 -32.56 0.92
N TRP A 184 17.16 -32.70 1.69
CA TRP A 184 16.99 -32.01 2.96
C TRP A 184 17.53 -32.84 4.14
N MET A 185 18.34 -32.21 4.98
CA MET A 185 18.80 -32.77 6.26
C MET A 185 18.78 -31.70 7.35
N PRO A 186 17.86 -31.79 8.32
CA PRO A 186 16.79 -32.82 8.47
C PRO A 186 15.64 -32.59 7.49
N ASP A 187 14.83 -33.63 7.28
CA ASP A 187 13.74 -33.67 6.28
C ASP A 187 12.72 -32.54 6.46
N TRP A 188 12.44 -32.08 7.68
CA TRP A 188 11.51 -30.99 7.95
C TRP A 188 11.90 -29.65 7.28
N GLY A 189 13.13 -29.53 6.81
CA GLY A 189 13.59 -28.36 6.04
C GLY A 189 12.78 -28.13 4.78
N HIS A 190 12.38 -29.24 4.11
CA HIS A 190 11.49 -29.21 2.94
C HIS A 190 10.16 -28.54 3.25
N ASP A 191 9.45 -29.04 4.27
CA ASP A 191 8.13 -28.52 4.63
C ASP A 191 8.21 -27.06 5.10
N ARG A 192 9.28 -26.71 5.81
CA ARG A 192 9.53 -25.34 6.25
C ARG A 192 9.72 -24.38 5.07
N MET A 193 10.55 -24.73 4.10
CA MET A 193 10.78 -23.88 2.92
C MET A 193 9.50 -23.77 2.08
N THR A 194 8.84 -24.89 1.82
CA THR A 194 7.57 -24.93 1.07
C THR A 194 6.50 -24.06 1.74
N GLY A 195 6.33 -24.16 3.06
CA GLY A 195 5.38 -23.32 3.81
C GLY A 195 5.70 -21.83 3.70
N MET A 196 6.97 -21.45 3.80
CA MET A 196 7.40 -20.04 3.68
C MET A 196 7.20 -19.47 2.28
N VAL A 197 7.34 -20.28 1.22
CA VAL A 197 7.08 -19.85 -0.16
C VAL A 197 5.57 -19.77 -0.43
N ARG A 198 4.78 -20.72 0.11
CA ARG A 198 3.31 -20.71 0.01
C ARG A 198 2.71 -19.42 0.56
N ASP A 199 3.16 -19.02 1.73
CA ASP A 199 2.62 -17.90 2.49
C ASP A 199 3.32 -16.56 2.15
N ARG A 200 4.15 -16.55 1.10
CA ARG A 200 4.84 -15.35 0.64
C ARG A 200 3.96 -14.53 -0.29
N ASN A 201 3.73 -13.28 0.11
CA ASN A 201 3.14 -12.26 -0.77
C ASN A 201 4.14 -11.76 -1.81
N ASP A 202 3.65 -10.98 -2.78
CA ASP A 202 4.50 -10.29 -3.73
C ASP A 202 5.56 -9.45 -3.00
N TRP A 203 6.75 -9.44 -3.53
CA TRP A 203 7.90 -8.79 -2.89
C TRP A 203 8.01 -7.33 -3.34
N CYS A 204 7.77 -6.38 -2.43
CA CYS A 204 8.06 -4.98 -2.67
C CYS A 204 9.58 -4.79 -2.72
N ILE A 205 10.11 -4.52 -3.92
CA ILE A 205 11.56 -4.37 -4.15
C ILE A 205 12.04 -2.93 -4.06
N SER A 206 11.15 -1.94 -4.10
CA SER A 206 11.51 -0.52 -4.00
C SER A 206 11.66 -0.04 -2.56
N ARG A 207 12.63 0.86 -2.34
CA ARG A 207 12.89 1.51 -1.05
C ARG A 207 13.17 3.00 -1.26
N GLN A 208 12.56 3.84 -0.43
CA GLN A 208 12.77 5.28 -0.40
C GLN A 208 13.94 5.60 0.55
N ARG A 209 15.15 5.30 0.10
CA ARG A 209 16.41 5.52 0.82
C ARG A 209 17.46 6.07 -0.15
N THR A 210 18.50 6.69 0.39
CA THR A 210 19.59 7.28 -0.40
C THR A 210 20.78 6.33 -0.59
N TRP A 211 20.91 5.30 0.24
CA TRP A 211 21.99 4.33 0.15
C TRP A 211 21.48 3.00 -0.39
N GLY A 212 21.91 2.63 -1.58
CA GLY A 212 21.55 1.39 -2.26
C GLY A 212 21.68 1.50 -3.78
N VAL A 213 21.42 0.39 -4.49
CA VAL A 213 21.41 0.37 -5.94
C VAL A 213 20.10 0.98 -6.45
N PRO A 214 20.14 2.02 -7.30
CA PRO A 214 18.92 2.65 -7.81
C PRO A 214 18.15 1.72 -8.74
N ILE A 215 16.82 1.85 -8.75
CA ILE A 215 15.96 1.15 -9.70
C ILE A 215 16.11 1.79 -11.08
N PRO A 216 16.51 1.03 -12.13
CA PRO A 216 16.80 1.57 -13.45
C PRO A 216 15.53 1.82 -14.28
N ALA A 217 14.56 2.53 -13.70
CA ALA A 217 13.30 2.87 -14.32
C ALA A 217 13.22 4.34 -14.72
N PHE A 218 12.54 4.60 -15.82
CA PHE A 218 12.26 5.96 -16.30
C PHE A 218 10.76 6.20 -16.33
N TYR A 219 10.35 7.46 -16.20
CA TYR A 219 8.95 7.86 -16.30
C TYR A 219 8.79 8.95 -17.37
N CYS A 220 7.77 8.80 -18.20
CA CYS A 220 7.43 9.83 -19.18
C CYS A 220 6.95 11.10 -18.49
N LYS A 221 7.60 12.25 -18.74
CA LYS A 221 7.21 13.55 -18.17
C LYS A 221 5.79 13.97 -18.54
N LYS A 222 5.29 13.53 -19.71
CA LYS A 222 3.96 13.92 -20.21
C LYS A 222 2.81 13.14 -19.60
N CYS A 223 2.95 11.83 -19.42
CA CYS A 223 1.83 10.96 -19.00
C CYS A 223 2.11 10.13 -17.75
N GLY A 224 3.28 10.25 -17.12
CA GLY A 224 3.67 9.53 -15.91
C GLY A 224 3.89 8.02 -16.08
N THR A 225 3.69 7.47 -17.27
CA THR A 225 3.86 6.03 -17.50
C THR A 225 5.34 5.66 -17.37
N TYR A 226 5.63 4.57 -16.64
CA TYR A 226 6.97 4.01 -16.54
C TYR A 226 7.45 3.46 -17.89
N HIS A 227 8.75 3.44 -18.07
CA HIS A 227 9.42 2.94 -19.26
C HIS A 227 10.65 2.13 -18.86
N ILE A 228 10.59 0.83 -19.08
CA ILE A 228 11.67 -0.12 -18.85
C ILE A 228 11.68 -1.05 -20.04
N THR A 229 12.78 -1.04 -20.80
CA THR A 229 13.00 -1.91 -21.96
C THR A 229 14.37 -2.58 -21.84
N ASP A 230 14.60 -3.64 -22.61
CA ASP A 230 15.93 -4.27 -22.66
C ASP A 230 17.03 -3.27 -23.05
N ALA A 231 16.69 -2.31 -23.92
CA ALA A 231 17.62 -1.28 -24.36
C ALA A 231 17.96 -0.30 -23.20
N THR A 232 16.97 0.14 -22.43
CA THR A 232 17.19 1.03 -21.28
C THR A 232 17.95 0.31 -20.16
N ILE A 233 17.60 -0.93 -19.85
CA ILE A 233 18.32 -1.74 -18.86
C ILE A 233 19.78 -1.93 -19.29
N LYS A 234 20.02 -2.26 -20.57
CA LYS A 234 21.38 -2.40 -21.07
C LYS A 234 22.19 -1.10 -20.96
N ALA A 235 21.60 0.03 -21.33
CA ALA A 235 22.27 1.33 -21.24
C ALA A 235 22.66 1.68 -19.79
N VAL A 236 21.77 1.44 -18.84
CA VAL A 236 22.06 1.65 -17.40
C VAL A 236 23.15 0.67 -16.93
N SER A 237 23.05 -0.61 -17.29
CA SER A 237 24.05 -1.63 -16.94
C SER A 237 25.44 -1.26 -17.46
N ASP A 238 25.54 -0.83 -18.73
CA ASP A 238 26.80 -0.43 -19.34
C ASP A 238 27.38 0.83 -18.64
N LEU A 239 26.52 1.77 -18.25
CA LEU A 239 26.91 2.96 -17.49
C LEU A 239 27.44 2.59 -16.09
N PHE A 240 26.72 1.73 -15.37
CA PHE A 240 27.11 1.29 -14.02
C PHE A 240 28.38 0.46 -14.05
N ARG A 241 28.59 -0.37 -15.07
CA ARG A 241 29.84 -1.14 -15.26
C ARG A 241 31.04 -0.20 -15.45
N LYS A 242 30.84 0.94 -16.06
CA LYS A 242 31.91 1.91 -16.34
C LYS A 242 32.20 2.86 -15.18
N GLU A 243 31.15 3.36 -14.51
CA GLU A 243 31.26 4.48 -13.56
C GLU A 243 30.68 4.18 -12.17
N GLY A 244 30.13 2.97 -11.97
CA GLY A 244 29.42 2.61 -10.75
C GLY A 244 27.99 3.12 -10.70
N SER A 245 27.20 2.69 -9.71
CA SER A 245 25.78 3.02 -9.58
C SER A 245 25.52 4.50 -9.27
N ASP A 246 26.48 5.23 -8.71
CA ASP A 246 26.39 6.67 -8.46
C ASP A 246 26.20 7.48 -9.75
N ALA A 247 26.57 6.92 -10.91
CA ALA A 247 26.30 7.52 -12.20
C ALA A 247 24.81 7.82 -12.44
N TRP A 248 23.91 7.05 -11.81
CA TRP A 248 22.48 7.32 -11.85
C TRP A 248 22.12 8.73 -11.38
N TYR A 249 22.77 9.20 -10.34
CA TYR A 249 22.52 10.52 -9.75
C TYR A 249 23.33 11.64 -10.44
N LYS A 250 24.38 11.27 -11.18
CA LYS A 250 25.27 12.22 -11.86
C LYS A 250 24.74 12.72 -13.21
N TYR A 251 24.05 11.85 -13.94
CA TYR A 251 23.56 12.11 -15.28
C TYR A 251 22.04 12.34 -15.32
N GLU A 252 21.54 13.16 -16.23
CA GLU A 252 20.12 13.33 -16.49
C GLU A 252 19.56 12.13 -17.27
N ALA A 253 18.22 11.93 -17.23
CA ALA A 253 17.57 10.82 -17.91
C ALA A 253 17.91 10.75 -19.40
N GLU A 254 17.88 11.90 -20.07
CA GLU A 254 18.15 12.04 -21.50
C GLU A 254 19.60 11.69 -21.89
N GLN A 255 20.52 11.70 -20.94
CA GLN A 255 21.92 11.32 -21.15
C GLN A 255 22.16 9.81 -21.01
N ILE A 256 21.22 9.11 -20.35
CA ILE A 256 21.33 7.67 -20.08
C ILE A 256 20.47 6.88 -21.08
N ILE A 257 19.27 7.34 -21.34
CA ILE A 257 18.30 6.67 -22.20
C ILE A 257 18.84 6.60 -23.65
N PRO A 258 18.71 5.47 -24.35
CA PRO A 258 19.14 5.37 -25.75
C PRO A 258 18.38 6.35 -26.66
N ALA A 259 19.08 6.87 -27.66
CA ALA A 259 18.45 7.76 -28.64
C ALA A 259 17.33 7.03 -29.41
N GLY A 260 16.19 7.71 -29.55
CA GLY A 260 15.03 7.18 -30.28
C GLY A 260 13.99 6.47 -29.39
N GLU A 261 14.24 6.31 -28.10
CA GLU A 261 13.24 5.81 -27.18
C GLU A 261 12.06 6.79 -27.03
N VAL A 262 10.85 6.28 -27.17
CA VAL A 262 9.59 7.04 -27.06
C VAL A 262 8.62 6.32 -26.15
N CYS A 263 7.81 7.08 -25.44
CA CYS A 263 6.77 6.55 -24.58
C CYS A 263 5.72 5.78 -25.41
N GLU A 264 5.53 4.51 -25.12
CA GLU A 264 4.57 3.65 -25.82
C GLU A 264 3.13 4.17 -25.71
N LYS A 265 2.79 4.85 -24.60
CA LYS A 265 1.43 5.34 -24.34
C LYS A 265 1.13 6.66 -25.05
N CYS A 266 2.07 7.60 -25.14
CA CYS A 266 1.78 8.95 -25.63
C CYS A 266 2.77 9.47 -26.67
N GLY A 267 3.79 8.70 -27.07
CA GLY A 267 4.79 9.06 -28.08
C GLY A 267 5.78 10.14 -27.68
N ALA A 268 5.75 10.66 -26.44
CA ALA A 268 6.71 11.66 -25.96
C ALA A 268 8.08 11.03 -25.69
N SER A 269 9.15 11.85 -25.74
CA SER A 269 10.55 11.45 -25.54
C SER A 269 11.24 12.17 -24.38
N GLU A 270 10.47 12.79 -23.48
CA GLU A 270 11.00 13.45 -22.29
C GLU A 270 10.79 12.56 -21.05
N TRP A 271 11.86 12.41 -20.26
CA TRP A 271 11.93 11.41 -19.21
C TRP A 271 12.37 11.98 -17.86
N THR A 272 11.88 11.39 -16.78
CA THR A 272 12.45 11.48 -15.45
C THR A 272 12.95 10.11 -15.02
N LYS A 273 13.87 10.07 -14.05
CA LYS A 273 14.38 8.82 -13.47
C LYS A 273 13.62 8.49 -12.21
N ASP A 274 13.54 7.20 -11.90
CA ASP A 274 13.11 6.73 -10.59
C ASP A 274 14.08 7.24 -9.51
N THR A 275 13.56 7.55 -8.35
CA THR A 275 14.34 7.99 -7.19
C THR A 275 14.50 6.90 -6.12
N ASP A 276 13.80 5.78 -6.28
CA ASP A 276 13.85 4.65 -5.38
C ASP A 276 15.09 3.79 -5.60
N ILE A 277 15.50 3.09 -4.57
CA ILE A 277 16.56 2.09 -4.62
C ILE A 277 15.98 0.68 -4.46
N MET A 278 16.73 -0.31 -4.84
CA MET A 278 16.36 -1.71 -4.65
C MET A 278 16.42 -2.11 -3.16
N ASP A 279 15.59 -3.05 -2.78
CA ASP A 279 15.70 -3.74 -1.50
C ASP A 279 17.07 -4.40 -1.38
N VAL A 280 17.74 -4.25 -0.25
CA VAL A 280 19.05 -4.88 0.04
C VAL A 280 19.03 -6.40 -0.14
N TRP A 281 17.86 -7.03 0.03
CA TRP A 281 17.70 -8.46 -0.24
C TRP A 281 17.76 -8.80 -1.74
N PHE A 282 17.43 -7.85 -2.62
CA PHE A 282 17.67 -8.00 -4.06
C PHE A 282 19.17 -7.98 -4.36
N ASP A 283 19.89 -7.00 -3.79
CA ASP A 283 21.34 -6.89 -3.95
C ASP A 283 22.02 -8.15 -3.39
N SER A 284 21.64 -8.59 -2.20
CA SER A 284 22.16 -9.79 -1.55
C SER A 284 21.84 -11.08 -2.32
N GLY A 285 20.60 -11.20 -2.81
CA GLY A 285 20.14 -12.38 -3.56
C GLY A 285 20.82 -12.53 -4.91
N SER A 286 21.30 -11.43 -5.52
CA SER A 286 21.99 -11.45 -6.81
C SER A 286 23.52 -11.69 -6.70
N THR A 287 24.06 -12.01 -5.52
CA THR A 287 25.50 -12.24 -5.32
C THR A 287 26.05 -13.39 -6.14
N HIS A 288 25.25 -14.40 -6.47
CA HIS A 288 25.68 -15.47 -7.39
C HIS A 288 26.08 -14.91 -8.75
N ALA A 289 25.28 -14.03 -9.35
CA ALA A 289 25.59 -13.40 -10.64
C ALA A 289 26.65 -12.30 -10.50
N ALA A 290 26.55 -11.44 -9.47
CA ALA A 290 27.42 -10.29 -9.32
C ALA A 290 28.82 -10.63 -8.79
N VAL A 291 29.02 -11.80 -8.19
CA VAL A 291 30.29 -12.20 -7.57
C VAL A 291 30.78 -13.53 -8.11
N LEU A 292 29.99 -14.62 -8.03
CA LEU A 292 30.48 -15.95 -8.37
C LEU A 292 30.72 -16.14 -9.86
N GLU A 293 29.85 -15.60 -10.71
CA GLU A 293 29.99 -15.70 -12.18
C GLU A 293 31.01 -14.72 -12.75
N GLU A 294 31.20 -13.55 -12.10
CA GLU A 294 32.08 -12.49 -12.59
C GLU A 294 33.56 -12.70 -12.17
N ARG A 295 33.82 -13.44 -11.09
CA ARG A 295 35.17 -13.59 -10.54
C ARG A 295 35.78 -14.93 -10.95
N PRO A 296 36.86 -14.93 -11.76
CA PRO A 296 37.44 -16.16 -12.31
C PRO A 296 38.09 -17.08 -11.25
N GLU A 297 38.42 -16.54 -10.08
CA GLU A 297 38.94 -17.32 -8.95
C GLU A 297 37.85 -18.03 -8.14
N LEU A 298 36.58 -17.73 -8.40
CA LEU A 298 35.43 -18.34 -7.73
C LEU A 298 34.70 -19.31 -8.66
N ARG A 299 33.83 -20.11 -8.08
CA ARG A 299 33.06 -21.12 -8.80
C ARG A 299 31.56 -20.88 -8.66
N PHE A 300 30.82 -21.02 -9.76
CA PHE A 300 29.37 -21.08 -9.79
C PHE A 300 28.90 -22.43 -10.38
N PRO A 301 27.95 -23.12 -9.75
CA PRO A 301 27.41 -22.90 -8.41
C PRO A 301 28.45 -23.03 -7.30
N ALA A 302 28.23 -22.35 -6.17
CA ALA A 302 29.10 -22.46 -4.99
C ALA A 302 29.06 -23.89 -4.42
N ASP A 303 30.22 -24.39 -3.96
CA ASP A 303 30.28 -25.72 -3.31
C ASP A 303 29.66 -25.71 -1.92
N MET A 304 29.65 -24.56 -1.25
CA MET A 304 29.08 -24.38 0.08
C MET A 304 28.53 -22.96 0.25
N TYR A 305 27.33 -22.85 0.79
CA TYR A 305 26.76 -21.60 1.24
C TYR A 305 26.22 -21.75 2.67
N MET A 306 26.76 -20.98 3.61
CA MET A 306 26.47 -21.11 5.03
C MET A 306 25.62 -19.93 5.51
N GLU A 307 24.44 -20.23 6.05
CA GLU A 307 23.52 -19.27 6.63
C GLU A 307 22.87 -19.79 7.91
N GLY A 308 22.33 -18.91 8.72
CA GLY A 308 21.52 -19.28 9.87
C GLY A 308 20.12 -19.78 9.49
N GLY A 309 19.45 -20.46 10.42
CA GLY A 309 18.10 -20.97 10.19
C GLY A 309 17.01 -19.89 9.97
N ASP A 310 17.31 -18.62 10.33
CA ASP A 310 16.47 -17.48 10.03
C ASP A 310 16.47 -17.10 8.55
N GLN A 311 17.50 -17.50 7.79
CA GLN A 311 17.64 -17.22 6.35
C GLN A 311 16.74 -18.07 5.45
N PHE A 312 15.97 -18.99 5.99
CA PHE A 312 14.81 -19.55 5.29
C PHE A 312 13.83 -18.46 4.85
N ARG A 313 13.73 -17.34 5.58
CA ARG A 313 12.94 -16.15 5.25
C ARG A 313 13.80 -14.98 4.72
N GLY A 314 15.08 -15.10 4.63
CA GLY A 314 15.99 -14.07 4.15
C GLY A 314 16.60 -14.44 2.80
N TRP A 315 17.91 -14.71 2.80
CA TRP A 315 18.69 -14.93 1.58
C TRP A 315 18.15 -16.05 0.69
N PHE A 316 17.79 -17.21 1.25
CA PHE A 316 17.26 -18.35 0.47
C PHE A 316 15.92 -18.09 -0.24
N GLN A 317 15.26 -16.97 0.02
CA GLN A 317 14.06 -16.56 -0.70
C GLN A 317 14.31 -15.40 -1.67
N SER A 318 15.48 -14.83 -1.69
CA SER A 318 15.82 -13.70 -2.55
C SER A 318 16.89 -14.03 -3.58
N SER A 319 17.60 -15.17 -3.41
CA SER A 319 18.63 -15.68 -4.35
C SER A 319 18.10 -16.70 -5.33
#